data_dfe3e9b1d99c7799615b926f0c39c738
#
_entry.id   dfe3e9b1d99c7799615b926f0c39c738
#
_cell.length_a   1.000
_cell.length_b   1.000
_cell.length_c   1.000
_cell.angle_alpha   90.00
_cell.angle_beta   90.00
_cell.angle_gamma   90.00
#
_symmetry.space_group_name_H-M   'P 1'
#
loop_
_entity.id
_entity.type
_entity.pdbx_description
1 polymer ?
#
loop_
_entity_poly.entity_id
_entity_poly.type
_entity_poly.pdbx_seq_one_letter_code
_entity_poly.pdbx_strand_id
1 'polypeptide(L)'
;ESMLTGEPIPVSKGPGDKLIGATLNTSGALVMRSERVGAQTMLSQIVQLVAQPQRSRAPMQSMADAVAGKFVLVVFAVAIATFFGWGLLGAEQGWVYGLVNAVAVLIIACPCALGLATPMSIMVATGKAATQGVLFRDAAAIERLRTVDTLIVDKTGTLTEGKPAFDRAVPVQGEQADEVLRLAASLDQGSEHPLADAIVRAARDKGLALDKPEDFDSGTGIGVRGKVEGRELALGNTALMTQHGVDVAPLTAQ
;
A
#
# COMPACT_ATOMS: atom_id res chain seq x y z
N GLU A 1 -4.07 -9.40 13.33
CA GLU A 1 -4.57 -8.19 12.61
C GLU A 1 -3.79 -7.90 11.31
N SER A 2 -2.99 -8.86 10.85
CA SER A 2 -2.09 -8.74 9.69
C SER A 2 -2.77 -8.29 8.39
N MET A 3 -4.02 -8.64 8.20
CA MET A 3 -4.81 -8.21 7.02
C MET A 3 -5.00 -6.69 6.94
N LEU A 4 -4.86 -5.97 8.07
CA LEU A 4 -5.04 -4.52 8.16
C LEU A 4 -3.74 -3.78 8.45
N THR A 5 -2.92 -4.31 9.36
CA THR A 5 -1.68 -3.66 9.81
C THR A 5 -0.45 -4.11 9.03
N GLY A 6 -0.53 -5.25 8.34
CA GLY A 6 0.61 -5.92 7.70
C GLY A 6 1.53 -6.64 8.69
N GLU A 7 1.37 -6.43 10.02
CA GLU A 7 2.21 -7.06 11.05
C GLU A 7 1.85 -8.54 11.20
N PRO A 8 2.80 -9.46 11.00
CA PRO A 8 2.52 -10.89 11.02
C PRO A 8 2.31 -11.47 12.42
N ILE A 9 2.78 -10.78 13.47
CA ILE A 9 2.73 -11.28 14.83
C ILE A 9 1.30 -11.19 15.38
N PRO A 10 0.72 -12.28 15.91
CA PRO A 10 -0.61 -12.27 16.52
C PRO A 10 -0.69 -11.32 17.71
N VAL A 11 -1.81 -10.60 17.81
CA VAL A 11 -2.09 -9.68 18.92
C VAL A 11 -3.02 -10.36 19.92
N SER A 12 -2.61 -10.46 21.17
CA SER A 12 -3.45 -11.01 22.25
C SER A 12 -4.64 -10.09 22.52
N LYS A 13 -5.84 -10.68 22.65
CA LYS A 13 -7.09 -9.97 22.94
C LYS A 13 -7.72 -10.48 24.21
N GLY A 14 -8.14 -9.55 25.07
CA GLY A 14 -8.83 -9.83 26.33
C GLY A 14 -10.28 -9.32 26.37
N PRO A 15 -10.99 -9.55 27.46
CA PRO A 15 -12.33 -9.01 27.65
C PRO A 15 -12.36 -7.48 27.55
N GLY A 16 -13.19 -6.93 26.67
CA GLY A 16 -13.32 -5.49 26.43
C GLY A 16 -12.48 -4.96 25.27
N ASP A 17 -11.60 -5.77 24.69
CA ASP A 17 -10.81 -5.38 23.53
C ASP A 17 -11.64 -5.35 22.24
N LYS A 18 -11.29 -4.44 21.35
CA LYS A 18 -11.93 -4.35 20.03
C LYS A 18 -11.38 -5.42 19.10
N LEU A 19 -12.31 -6.11 18.44
CA LEU A 19 -12.02 -7.03 17.35
C LEU A 19 -12.41 -6.40 16.02
N ILE A 20 -11.65 -6.70 14.98
CA ILE A 20 -11.90 -6.16 13.64
C ILE A 20 -12.33 -7.31 12.73
N GLY A 21 -13.48 -7.15 12.09
CA GLY A 21 -13.99 -8.13 11.14
C GLY A 21 -13.02 -8.35 9.97
N ALA A 22 -12.98 -9.56 9.43
CA ALA A 22 -12.05 -10.01 8.39
C ALA A 22 -10.59 -10.22 8.86
N THR A 23 -10.33 -10.25 10.17
CA THR A 23 -9.05 -10.72 10.72
C THR A 23 -9.16 -12.17 11.18
N LEU A 24 -8.04 -12.90 11.18
CA LEU A 24 -8.00 -14.32 11.53
C LEU A 24 -7.72 -14.53 13.02
N ASN A 25 -8.48 -15.41 13.66
CA ASN A 25 -8.14 -15.92 14.98
C ASN A 25 -7.19 -17.11 14.83
N THR A 26 -6.00 -17.01 15.43
CA THR A 26 -4.95 -18.04 15.31
C THR A 26 -5.01 -19.05 16.44
N SER A 27 -5.41 -18.64 17.64
CA SER A 27 -5.49 -19.55 18.79
C SER A 27 -6.56 -19.08 19.78
N GLY A 28 -7.12 -20.04 20.53
CA GLY A 28 -8.15 -19.78 21.53
C GLY A 28 -9.55 -19.56 20.93
N ALA A 29 -10.52 -19.36 21.81
CA ALA A 29 -11.90 -19.07 21.44
C ALA A 29 -12.30 -17.67 21.91
N LEU A 30 -13.01 -16.94 21.05
CA LEU A 30 -13.47 -15.59 21.32
C LEU A 30 -14.99 -15.53 21.25
N VAL A 31 -15.61 -14.85 22.21
CA VAL A 31 -17.02 -14.47 22.15
C VAL A 31 -17.10 -12.97 21.91
N MET A 32 -17.67 -12.55 20.79
CA MET A 32 -17.74 -11.15 20.41
C MET A 32 -19.18 -10.65 20.32
N ARG A 33 -19.34 -9.36 20.59
CA ARG A 33 -20.56 -8.62 20.31
C ARG A 33 -20.34 -7.75 19.06
N SER A 34 -21.17 -7.94 18.04
CA SER A 34 -21.11 -7.09 16.85
C SER A 34 -21.66 -5.70 17.16
N GLU A 35 -20.83 -4.67 17.00
CA GLU A 35 -21.18 -3.27 17.24
C GLU A 35 -21.46 -2.50 15.95
N ARG A 36 -20.85 -2.93 14.83
CA ARG A 36 -21.03 -2.29 13.52
C ARG A 36 -21.28 -3.33 12.45
N VAL A 37 -22.29 -3.10 11.63
CA VAL A 37 -22.72 -4.02 10.57
C VAL A 37 -22.86 -3.30 9.23
N GLY A 38 -22.81 -4.05 8.14
CA GLY A 38 -23.01 -3.52 6.78
C GLY A 38 -21.99 -2.43 6.41
N ALA A 39 -22.46 -1.29 5.93
CA ALA A 39 -21.63 -0.18 5.47
C ALA A 39 -20.77 0.49 6.56
N GLN A 40 -21.08 0.25 7.84
CA GLN A 40 -20.34 0.81 8.96
C GLN A 40 -19.12 -0.03 9.39
N THR A 41 -18.93 -1.20 8.82
CA THR A 41 -17.75 -2.03 9.09
C THR A 41 -16.49 -1.39 8.53
N MET A 42 -15.33 -1.64 9.17
CA MET A 42 -14.03 -1.17 8.70
C MET A 42 -13.76 -1.62 7.25
N LEU A 43 -14.06 -2.87 6.94
CA LEU A 43 -13.89 -3.41 5.58
C LEU A 43 -14.74 -2.66 4.55
N SER A 44 -16.01 -2.38 4.85
CA SER A 44 -16.88 -1.62 3.94
C SER A 44 -16.38 -0.20 3.74
N GLN A 45 -15.83 0.45 4.78
CA GLN A 45 -15.22 1.78 4.66
C GLN A 45 -13.99 1.76 3.76
N ILE A 46 -13.12 0.74 3.88
CA ILE A 46 -11.96 0.56 3.01
C ILE A 46 -12.41 0.37 1.55
N VAL A 47 -13.40 -0.48 1.30
CA VAL A 47 -13.96 -0.70 -0.05
C VAL A 47 -14.50 0.61 -0.64
N GLN A 48 -15.22 1.41 0.15
CA GLN A 48 -15.73 2.72 -0.29
C GLN A 48 -14.58 3.69 -0.59
N LEU A 49 -13.54 3.74 0.24
CA LEU A 49 -12.35 4.57 0.01
C LEU A 49 -11.64 4.20 -1.29
N VAL A 50 -11.59 2.92 -1.65
CA VAL A 50 -11.00 2.45 -2.92
C VAL A 50 -11.91 2.73 -4.13
N ALA A 51 -13.23 2.71 -3.96
CA ALA A 51 -14.19 2.90 -5.05
C ALA A 51 -14.44 4.37 -5.45
N GLN A 52 -14.20 5.34 -4.54
CA GLN A 52 -14.49 6.77 -4.75
C GLN A 52 -13.55 7.54 -5.72
N PRO A 53 -12.29 7.15 -5.97
CA PRO A 53 -11.29 8.04 -6.58
C PRO A 53 -11.43 8.30 -8.07
N GLN A 54 -12.23 7.54 -8.81
CA GLN A 54 -12.24 7.62 -10.29
C GLN A 54 -12.97 8.86 -10.86
N ARG A 55 -13.50 9.75 -10.01
CA ARG A 55 -14.29 10.91 -10.43
C ARG A 55 -13.68 12.28 -10.11
N SER A 56 -12.47 12.35 -9.57
CA SER A 56 -11.87 13.65 -9.23
C SER A 56 -11.21 14.30 -10.45
N ARG A 57 -11.63 15.55 -10.77
CA ARG A 57 -10.92 16.38 -11.73
C ARG A 57 -9.66 16.96 -11.10
N ALA A 58 -8.58 17.05 -11.89
CA ALA A 58 -7.36 17.69 -11.44
C ALA A 58 -7.59 19.19 -11.15
N PRO A 59 -7.05 19.76 -10.05
CA PRO A 59 -7.18 21.18 -9.74
C PRO A 59 -6.74 22.11 -10.89
N MET A 60 -5.65 21.79 -11.59
CA MET A 60 -5.20 22.53 -12.78
C MET A 60 -6.20 22.51 -13.91
N GLN A 61 -6.91 21.41 -14.12
CA GLN A 61 -7.96 21.33 -15.14
C GLN A 61 -9.11 22.30 -14.82
N SER A 62 -9.56 22.34 -13.57
CA SER A 62 -10.63 23.26 -13.15
C SER A 62 -10.22 24.72 -13.27
N MET A 63 -8.95 25.04 -13.02
CA MET A 63 -8.40 26.39 -13.21
C MET A 63 -8.32 26.74 -14.70
N ALA A 64 -7.87 25.82 -15.55
CA ALA A 64 -7.83 26.02 -16.99
C ALA A 64 -9.24 26.25 -17.58
N ASP A 65 -10.23 25.49 -17.13
CA ASP A 65 -11.63 25.64 -17.53
C ASP A 65 -12.20 27.00 -17.11
N ALA A 66 -11.88 27.49 -15.89
CA ALA A 66 -12.31 28.79 -15.41
C ALA A 66 -11.70 29.95 -16.20
N VAL A 67 -10.41 29.84 -16.55
CA VAL A 67 -9.71 30.83 -17.40
C VAL A 67 -10.29 30.80 -18.82
N ALA A 68 -10.47 29.61 -19.40
CA ALA A 68 -11.06 29.46 -20.74
C ALA A 68 -12.47 30.04 -20.81
N GLY A 69 -13.30 29.84 -19.77
CA GLY A 69 -14.65 30.43 -19.72
C GLY A 69 -14.65 31.97 -19.77
N LYS A 70 -13.75 32.61 -19.01
CA LYS A 70 -13.60 34.10 -19.06
C LYS A 70 -13.03 34.57 -20.39
N PHE A 71 -12.05 33.84 -20.94
CA PHE A 71 -11.43 34.15 -22.21
C PHE A 71 -12.44 34.12 -23.36
N VAL A 72 -13.32 33.10 -23.42
CA VAL A 72 -14.38 33.00 -24.42
C VAL A 72 -15.32 34.21 -24.44
N LEU A 73 -15.68 34.73 -23.24
CA LEU A 73 -16.52 35.92 -23.14
C LEU A 73 -15.83 37.17 -23.75
N VAL A 74 -14.53 37.33 -23.48
CA VAL A 74 -13.73 38.43 -24.04
C VAL A 74 -13.63 38.30 -25.58
N VAL A 75 -13.33 37.10 -26.05
CA VAL A 75 -13.25 36.83 -27.49
C VAL A 75 -14.58 37.09 -28.22
N PHE A 76 -15.69 36.69 -27.56
CA PHE A 76 -17.02 36.94 -28.09
C PHE A 76 -17.33 38.47 -28.22
N ALA A 77 -16.95 39.21 -27.16
CA ALA A 77 -17.09 40.69 -27.18
C ALA A 77 -16.23 41.34 -28.33
N VAL A 78 -14.99 40.86 -28.52
CA VAL A 78 -14.10 41.32 -29.59
C VAL A 78 -14.68 40.94 -30.96
N ALA A 79 -15.24 39.76 -31.14
CA ALA A 79 -15.88 39.37 -32.40
C ALA A 79 -17.07 40.24 -32.76
N ILE A 80 -17.93 40.58 -31.77
CA ILE A 80 -19.04 41.54 -31.94
C ILE A 80 -18.51 42.93 -32.29
N ALA A 81 -17.51 43.43 -31.58
CA ALA A 81 -16.89 44.72 -31.88
C ALA A 81 -16.29 44.76 -33.32
N THR A 82 -15.64 43.65 -33.73
CA THR A 82 -15.10 43.50 -35.09
C THR A 82 -16.20 43.53 -36.14
N PHE A 83 -17.31 42.82 -35.91
CA PHE A 83 -18.44 42.79 -36.82
C PHE A 83 -19.01 44.20 -37.04
N PHE A 84 -19.32 44.91 -35.97
CA PHE A 84 -19.88 46.26 -36.04
C PHE A 84 -18.84 47.28 -36.52
N GLY A 85 -17.59 47.18 -36.14
CA GLY A 85 -16.52 48.06 -36.61
C GLY A 85 -16.35 48.04 -38.11
N TRP A 86 -16.29 46.87 -38.71
CA TRP A 86 -16.25 46.76 -40.16
C TRP A 86 -17.56 47.13 -40.86
N GLY A 87 -18.71 46.78 -40.25
CA GLY A 87 -20.02 47.10 -40.83
C GLY A 87 -20.32 48.61 -40.89
N LEU A 88 -19.87 49.37 -39.88
CA LEU A 88 -20.17 50.81 -39.75
C LEU A 88 -19.08 51.69 -40.39
N LEU A 89 -17.81 51.27 -40.33
CA LEU A 89 -16.65 52.04 -40.78
C LEU A 89 -16.08 51.53 -42.13
N GLY A 90 -16.52 50.37 -42.60
CA GLY A 90 -16.04 49.74 -43.84
C GLY A 90 -16.69 50.33 -45.10
N ALA A 91 -16.00 50.16 -46.28
CA ALA A 91 -16.50 50.55 -47.58
C ALA A 91 -17.63 49.63 -48.07
N GLU A 92 -18.02 49.65 -49.34
CA GLU A 92 -19.19 49.02 -50.00
C GLU A 92 -19.56 47.57 -49.55
N GLN A 93 -18.62 46.78 -49.01
CA GLN A 93 -18.88 45.43 -48.52
C GLN A 93 -18.54 45.24 -47.01
N GLY A 94 -18.58 46.32 -46.20
CA GLY A 94 -18.19 46.32 -44.79
C GLY A 94 -18.83 45.24 -43.94
N TRP A 95 -20.10 44.94 -44.16
CA TRP A 95 -20.82 43.89 -43.42
C TRP A 95 -20.36 42.47 -43.75
N VAL A 96 -19.97 42.22 -45.02
CA VAL A 96 -19.42 40.90 -45.43
C VAL A 96 -18.06 40.70 -44.79
N TYR A 97 -17.18 41.70 -44.87
CA TYR A 97 -15.88 41.65 -44.17
C TYR A 97 -16.02 41.59 -42.66
N GLY A 98 -17.01 42.29 -42.10
CA GLY A 98 -17.33 42.22 -40.68
C GLY A 98 -17.67 40.81 -40.21
N LEU A 99 -18.51 40.10 -40.97
CA LEU A 99 -18.88 38.72 -40.67
C LEU A 99 -17.69 37.77 -40.80
N VAL A 100 -16.94 37.87 -41.90
CA VAL A 100 -15.76 36.98 -42.11
C VAL A 100 -14.72 37.17 -41.02
N ASN A 101 -14.40 38.43 -40.66
CA ASN A 101 -13.41 38.73 -39.66
C ASN A 101 -13.89 38.37 -38.23
N ALA A 102 -15.17 38.56 -37.90
CA ALA A 102 -15.73 38.13 -36.63
C ALA A 102 -15.66 36.60 -36.45
N VAL A 103 -16.01 35.84 -37.50
CA VAL A 103 -15.88 34.37 -37.52
C VAL A 103 -14.41 33.95 -37.41
N ALA A 104 -13.51 34.62 -38.09
CA ALA A 104 -12.07 34.35 -38.01
C ALA A 104 -11.54 34.55 -36.58
N VAL A 105 -11.94 35.62 -35.88
CA VAL A 105 -11.59 35.86 -34.46
C VAL A 105 -12.06 34.71 -33.59
N LEU A 106 -13.30 34.23 -33.76
CA LEU A 106 -13.85 33.12 -32.99
C LEU A 106 -13.09 31.81 -33.22
N ILE A 107 -12.73 31.51 -34.47
CA ILE A 107 -12.01 30.28 -34.84
C ILE A 107 -10.57 30.30 -34.29
N ILE A 108 -9.84 31.41 -34.49
CA ILE A 108 -8.43 31.52 -34.12
C ILE A 108 -8.27 31.52 -32.59
N ALA A 109 -9.21 32.15 -31.90
CA ALA A 109 -9.16 32.28 -30.45
C ALA A 109 -9.63 31.03 -29.66
N CYS A 110 -9.93 29.92 -30.34
CA CYS A 110 -10.35 28.70 -29.66
C CYS A 110 -9.22 28.13 -28.73
N PRO A 111 -9.38 28.01 -27.41
CA PRO A 111 -8.36 27.47 -26.54
C PRO A 111 -8.38 25.93 -26.49
N CYS A 112 -8.73 25.27 -27.60
CA CYS A 112 -8.97 23.84 -27.69
C CYS A 112 -7.74 23.00 -27.24
N ALA A 113 -6.54 23.46 -27.62
CA ALA A 113 -5.30 22.80 -27.20
C ALA A 113 -5.04 22.87 -25.70
N LEU A 114 -5.40 23.98 -25.06
CA LEU A 114 -5.22 24.15 -23.60
C LEU A 114 -6.13 23.19 -22.81
N GLY A 115 -7.38 23.01 -23.24
CA GLY A 115 -8.33 22.11 -22.60
C GLY A 115 -7.97 20.62 -22.73
N LEU A 116 -7.18 20.23 -23.73
CA LEU A 116 -6.77 18.85 -23.96
C LEU A 116 -5.38 18.51 -23.40
N ALA A 117 -4.50 19.49 -23.26
CA ALA A 117 -3.11 19.26 -22.86
C ALA A 117 -2.99 18.63 -21.46
N THR A 118 -3.71 19.16 -20.46
CA THR A 118 -3.65 18.66 -19.08
C THR A 118 -4.21 17.25 -18.93
N PRO A 119 -5.44 16.91 -19.41
CA PRO A 119 -5.96 15.56 -19.34
C PRO A 119 -5.08 14.54 -20.06
N MET A 120 -4.56 14.87 -21.23
CA MET A 120 -3.69 13.97 -21.98
C MET A 120 -2.36 13.71 -21.25
N SER A 121 -1.76 14.74 -20.67
CA SER A 121 -0.53 14.61 -19.89
C SER A 121 -0.72 13.72 -18.67
N ILE A 122 -1.83 13.90 -17.94
CA ILE A 122 -2.17 13.07 -16.77
C ILE A 122 -2.43 11.62 -17.21
N MET A 123 -3.16 11.40 -18.30
CA MET A 123 -3.44 10.06 -18.81
C MET A 123 -2.16 9.31 -19.19
N VAL A 124 -1.25 9.97 -19.90
CA VAL A 124 0.04 9.38 -20.29
C VAL A 124 0.91 9.12 -19.06
N ALA A 125 0.97 10.07 -18.12
CA ALA A 125 1.74 9.92 -16.88
C ALA A 125 1.24 8.76 -16.02
N THR A 126 -0.08 8.66 -15.81
CA THR A 126 -0.71 7.57 -15.04
C THR A 126 -0.55 6.22 -15.73
N GLY A 127 -0.70 6.16 -17.05
CA GLY A 127 -0.47 4.94 -17.81
C GLY A 127 0.96 4.45 -17.69
N LYS A 128 1.95 5.35 -17.83
CA LYS A 128 3.36 4.99 -17.68
C LYS A 128 3.71 4.60 -16.24
N ALA A 129 3.16 5.27 -15.24
CA ALA A 129 3.37 4.92 -13.84
C ALA A 129 2.78 3.52 -13.53
N ALA A 130 1.59 3.21 -14.05
CA ALA A 130 0.96 1.91 -13.87
C ALA A 130 1.80 0.76 -14.45
N THR A 131 2.49 0.97 -15.58
CA THR A 131 3.41 -0.03 -16.14
C THR A 131 4.65 -0.27 -15.28
N GLN A 132 4.96 0.66 -14.37
CA GLN A 132 6.03 0.55 -13.37
C GLN A 132 5.51 0.11 -11.98
N GLY A 133 4.24 -0.30 -11.88
CA GLY A 133 3.63 -0.71 -10.62
C GLY A 133 3.19 0.43 -9.71
N VAL A 134 3.28 1.70 -10.19
CA VAL A 134 2.85 2.88 -9.40
C VAL A 134 1.42 3.25 -9.77
N LEU A 135 0.51 3.15 -8.82
CA LEU A 135 -0.89 3.51 -9.00
C LEU A 135 -1.20 4.82 -8.28
N PHE A 136 -1.70 5.80 -9.02
CA PHE A 136 -2.17 7.04 -8.43
C PHE A 136 -3.65 6.93 -8.04
N ARG A 137 -3.97 7.38 -6.86
CA ARG A 137 -5.34 7.39 -6.34
C ARG A 137 -6.25 8.35 -7.13
N ASP A 138 -5.74 9.55 -7.46
CA ASP A 138 -6.47 10.58 -8.18
C ASP A 138 -5.49 11.52 -8.92
N ALA A 139 -6.03 12.33 -9.85
CA ALA A 139 -5.21 13.27 -10.60
C ALA A 139 -4.65 14.41 -9.73
N ALA A 140 -5.33 14.77 -8.62
CA ALA A 140 -4.86 15.79 -7.70
C ALA A 140 -3.62 15.31 -6.92
N ALA A 141 -3.48 14.00 -6.67
CA ALA A 141 -2.30 13.42 -6.03
C ALA A 141 -1.04 13.65 -6.88
N ILE A 142 -1.16 13.52 -8.21
CA ILE A 142 -0.04 13.77 -9.14
C ILE A 142 0.42 15.23 -9.06
N GLU A 143 -0.54 16.17 -9.05
CA GLU A 143 -0.22 17.60 -8.97
C GLU A 143 0.41 17.97 -7.63
N ARG A 144 -0.11 17.42 -6.52
CA ARG A 144 0.43 17.66 -5.17
C ARG A 144 1.82 17.08 -4.98
N LEU A 145 2.15 15.97 -5.63
CA LEU A 145 3.47 15.34 -5.52
C LEU A 145 4.61 16.32 -5.83
N ARG A 146 4.38 17.28 -6.73
CA ARG A 146 5.36 18.33 -7.07
C ARG A 146 5.71 19.25 -5.90
N THR A 147 4.80 19.42 -4.93
CA THR A 147 4.95 20.34 -3.78
C THR A 147 5.28 19.62 -2.48
N VAL A 148 5.46 18.28 -2.54
CA VAL A 148 5.81 17.48 -1.36
C VAL A 148 7.28 17.69 -1.04
N ASP A 149 7.55 18.12 0.19
CA ASP A 149 8.87 18.27 0.80
C ASP A 149 9.14 17.25 1.91
N THR A 150 8.08 16.67 2.45
CA THR A 150 8.14 15.70 3.54
C THR A 150 7.38 14.45 3.16
N LEU A 151 8.04 13.29 3.22
CA LEU A 151 7.46 11.99 2.93
C LEU A 151 7.36 11.16 4.21
N ILE A 152 6.14 10.75 4.56
CA ILE A 152 5.89 9.79 5.64
C ILE A 152 5.61 8.44 5.00
N VAL A 153 6.42 7.45 5.36
CA VAL A 153 6.34 6.11 4.77
C VAL A 153 5.98 5.11 5.87
N ASP A 154 4.99 4.28 5.60
CA ASP A 154 4.70 3.13 6.47
C ASP A 154 5.82 2.08 6.34
N LYS A 155 6.14 1.42 7.46
CA LYS A 155 7.20 0.40 7.49
C LYS A 155 6.72 -0.91 6.89
N THR A 156 5.62 -1.44 7.42
CA THR A 156 5.25 -2.83 7.19
C THR A 156 4.43 -3.00 5.91
N GLY A 157 4.90 -3.85 5.00
CA GLY A 157 4.29 -4.02 3.68
C GLY A 157 4.62 -2.91 2.67
N THR A 158 5.36 -1.86 3.07
CA THR A 158 5.82 -0.77 2.22
C THR A 158 7.35 -0.77 2.09
N LEU A 159 8.07 -0.65 3.20
CA LEU A 159 9.52 -0.77 3.26
C LEU A 159 9.99 -2.21 3.49
N THR A 160 9.09 -3.06 4.01
CA THR A 160 9.33 -4.47 4.28
C THR A 160 8.28 -5.31 3.57
N GLU A 161 8.56 -6.58 3.39
CA GLU A 161 7.61 -7.54 2.78
C GLU A 161 6.47 -7.97 3.71
N GLY A 162 6.47 -7.50 4.97
CA GLY A 162 5.47 -7.88 5.97
C GLY A 162 5.54 -9.36 6.40
N LYS A 163 6.63 -10.03 6.06
CA LYS A 163 6.88 -11.43 6.39
C LYS A 163 8.26 -11.58 7.01
N PRO A 164 8.39 -12.30 8.13
CA PRO A 164 9.70 -12.65 8.66
C PRO A 164 10.51 -13.44 7.63
N ALA A 165 11.81 -13.16 7.58
CA ALA A 165 12.78 -13.95 6.84
C ALA A 165 13.87 -14.42 7.79
N PHE A 166 14.34 -15.63 7.58
CA PHE A 166 15.49 -16.15 8.31
C PHE A 166 16.76 -15.46 7.81
N ASP A 167 17.55 -14.90 8.70
CA ASP A 167 18.83 -14.29 8.37
C ASP A 167 19.97 -15.32 8.50
N ARG A 168 20.23 -15.76 9.72
CA ARG A 168 21.32 -16.69 10.00
C ARG A 168 21.12 -17.48 11.29
N ALA A 169 21.74 -18.67 11.37
CA ALA A 169 21.95 -19.36 12.64
C ALA A 169 23.36 -19.08 13.16
N VAL A 170 23.46 -18.74 14.43
CA VAL A 170 24.73 -18.54 15.12
C VAL A 170 24.90 -19.65 16.16
N PRO A 171 25.63 -20.74 15.82
CA PRO A 171 25.83 -21.85 16.71
C PRO A 171 26.83 -21.52 17.81
N VAL A 172 26.73 -22.21 18.95
CA VAL A 172 27.80 -22.23 19.94
C VAL A 172 29.01 -23.01 19.42
N GLN A 173 30.15 -22.83 20.05
CA GLN A 173 31.39 -23.48 19.65
C GLN A 173 31.24 -25.00 19.65
N GLY A 174 31.55 -25.62 18.51
CA GLY A 174 31.45 -27.07 18.31
C GLY A 174 30.19 -27.54 17.56
N GLU A 175 29.21 -26.67 17.36
CA GLU A 175 27.99 -26.98 16.60
C GLU A 175 28.05 -26.37 15.18
N GLN A 176 27.30 -26.98 14.25
CA GLN A 176 27.19 -26.48 12.87
C GLN A 176 25.90 -25.69 12.67
N ALA A 177 25.96 -24.56 11.98
CA ALA A 177 24.83 -23.69 11.74
C ALA A 177 23.67 -24.38 10.98
N ASP A 178 24.01 -25.26 10.02
CA ASP A 178 23.01 -26.00 9.26
C ASP A 178 22.33 -27.10 10.09
N GLU A 179 23.04 -27.69 11.05
CA GLU A 179 22.45 -28.66 11.98
C GLU A 179 21.51 -27.98 12.99
N VAL A 180 21.91 -26.83 13.52
CA VAL A 180 21.04 -26.01 14.39
C VAL A 180 19.78 -25.58 13.64
N LEU A 181 19.93 -25.13 12.38
CA LEU A 181 18.80 -24.76 11.54
C LEU A 181 17.90 -25.96 11.24
N ARG A 182 18.46 -27.13 10.96
CA ARG A 182 17.71 -28.36 10.67
C ARG A 182 16.87 -28.80 11.85
N LEU A 183 17.47 -28.84 13.05
CA LEU A 183 16.78 -29.23 14.27
C LEU A 183 15.68 -28.22 14.65
N ALA A 184 15.98 -26.91 14.56
CA ALA A 184 14.99 -25.87 14.82
C ALA A 184 13.81 -25.94 13.84
N ALA A 185 14.10 -26.10 12.53
CA ALA A 185 13.07 -26.23 11.52
C ALA A 185 12.24 -27.51 11.67
N SER A 186 12.87 -28.62 12.08
CA SER A 186 12.16 -29.87 12.33
C SER A 186 11.16 -29.71 13.48
N LEU A 187 11.55 -29.04 14.58
CA LEU A 187 10.67 -28.75 15.68
C LEU A 187 9.53 -27.79 15.28
N ASP A 188 9.87 -26.74 14.54
CA ASP A 188 8.93 -25.69 14.13
C ASP A 188 7.91 -26.13 13.06
N GLN A 189 8.04 -27.32 12.46
CA GLN A 189 6.99 -27.86 11.57
C GLN A 189 5.62 -28.01 12.28
N GLY A 190 5.62 -28.15 13.61
CA GLY A 190 4.39 -28.20 14.40
C GLY A 190 3.80 -26.83 14.78
N SER A 191 4.47 -25.72 14.44
CA SER A 191 4.10 -24.38 14.86
C SER A 191 3.41 -23.60 13.72
N GLU A 192 2.34 -22.87 14.05
CA GLU A 192 1.66 -21.95 13.13
C GLU A 192 2.21 -20.51 13.22
N HIS A 193 3.30 -20.30 13.95
CA HIS A 193 3.85 -18.96 14.16
C HIS A 193 4.60 -18.48 12.90
N PRO A 194 4.46 -17.19 12.47
CA PRO A 194 5.14 -16.67 11.28
C PRO A 194 6.67 -16.78 11.29
N LEU A 195 7.30 -16.79 12.46
CA LEU A 195 8.74 -17.01 12.60
C LEU A 195 9.11 -18.48 12.30
N ALA A 196 8.27 -19.42 12.71
CA ALA A 196 8.46 -20.84 12.44
C ALA A 196 8.44 -21.11 10.92
N ASP A 197 7.48 -20.50 10.20
CA ASP A 197 7.43 -20.58 8.74
C ASP A 197 8.71 -20.08 8.07
N ALA A 198 9.32 -19.02 8.61
CA ALA A 198 10.56 -18.47 8.08
C ALA A 198 11.74 -19.46 8.28
N ILE A 199 11.84 -20.09 9.45
CA ILE A 199 12.88 -21.06 9.78
C ILE A 199 12.72 -22.32 8.92
N VAL A 200 11.49 -22.84 8.81
CA VAL A 200 11.18 -24.05 8.01
C VAL A 200 11.47 -23.80 6.53
N ARG A 201 11.10 -22.65 5.98
CA ARG A 201 11.42 -22.29 4.59
C ARG A 201 12.91 -22.23 4.36
N ALA A 202 13.66 -21.55 5.22
CA ALA A 202 15.11 -21.44 5.09
C ALA A 202 15.83 -22.79 5.11
N ALA A 203 15.38 -23.71 5.94
CA ALA A 203 15.93 -25.08 5.98
C ALA A 203 15.61 -25.85 4.69
N ARG A 204 14.39 -25.72 4.16
CA ARG A 204 13.98 -26.35 2.89
C ARG A 204 14.75 -25.77 1.70
N ASP A 205 14.94 -24.46 1.64
CA ASP A 205 15.68 -23.76 0.58
C ASP A 205 17.15 -24.19 0.56
N LYS A 206 17.72 -24.56 1.72
CA LYS A 206 19.05 -25.17 1.84
C LYS A 206 19.08 -26.67 1.54
N GLY A 207 17.93 -27.30 1.26
CA GLY A 207 17.84 -28.72 1.00
C GLY A 207 18.04 -29.62 2.22
N LEU A 208 17.86 -29.08 3.44
CA LEU A 208 17.99 -29.84 4.68
C LEU A 208 16.78 -30.77 4.86
N ALA A 209 17.05 -32.05 5.17
CA ALA A 209 15.99 -33.00 5.48
C ALA A 209 15.41 -32.71 6.87
N LEU A 210 14.11 -32.53 6.96
CA LEU A 210 13.42 -32.23 8.21
C LEU A 210 12.73 -33.47 8.77
N ASP A 211 12.90 -33.71 10.05
CA ASP A 211 12.29 -34.82 10.77
C ASP A 211 11.01 -34.36 11.46
N LYS A 212 10.08 -35.30 11.63
CA LYS A 212 8.82 -34.98 12.31
C LYS A 212 9.06 -34.86 13.83
N PRO A 213 8.61 -33.76 14.46
CA PRO A 213 8.74 -33.63 15.92
C PRO A 213 7.79 -34.57 16.67
N GLU A 214 8.25 -35.10 17.79
CA GLU A 214 7.49 -35.85 18.77
C GLU A 214 7.26 -35.00 20.02
N ASP A 215 6.19 -35.27 20.78
CA ASP A 215 5.84 -34.58 22.03
C ASP A 215 5.84 -33.05 21.90
N PHE A 216 5.38 -32.55 20.75
CA PHE A 216 5.35 -31.10 20.47
C PHE A 216 4.40 -30.35 21.40
N ASP A 217 4.91 -29.30 22.05
CA ASP A 217 4.15 -28.42 22.93
C ASP A 217 4.52 -26.95 22.65
N SER A 218 3.51 -26.09 22.58
CA SER A 218 3.65 -24.67 22.26
C SER A 218 3.22 -23.79 23.42
N GLY A 219 4.15 -23.02 23.96
CA GLY A 219 3.89 -22.01 24.99
C GLY A 219 3.61 -20.65 24.38
N THR A 220 2.43 -20.10 24.66
CA THR A 220 2.01 -18.80 24.11
C THR A 220 3.00 -17.70 24.50
N GLY A 221 3.63 -17.06 23.51
CA GLY A 221 4.55 -15.93 23.70
C GLY A 221 5.94 -16.28 24.24
N ILE A 222 6.25 -17.56 24.48
CA ILE A 222 7.56 -17.98 25.02
C ILE A 222 8.33 -18.87 24.04
N GLY A 223 7.66 -19.74 23.29
CA GLY A 223 8.30 -20.63 22.32
C GLY A 223 7.68 -22.01 22.25
N VAL A 224 8.40 -22.95 21.67
CA VAL A 224 7.98 -24.34 21.44
C VAL A 224 9.00 -25.32 22.02
N ARG A 225 8.56 -26.53 22.34
CA ARG A 225 9.40 -27.63 22.80
C ARG A 225 8.90 -28.96 22.22
N GLY A 226 9.77 -29.93 22.17
CA GLY A 226 9.45 -31.27 21.70
C GLY A 226 10.71 -32.09 21.53
N LYS A 227 10.58 -33.26 20.87
CA LYS A 227 11.69 -34.15 20.57
C LYS A 227 11.88 -34.26 19.06
N VAL A 228 13.13 -34.23 18.62
CA VAL A 228 13.52 -34.50 17.25
C VAL A 228 14.68 -35.48 17.29
N GLU A 229 14.56 -36.61 16.61
CA GLU A 229 15.58 -37.68 16.62
C GLU A 229 15.97 -38.14 18.03
N GLY A 230 14.98 -38.18 18.97
CA GLY A 230 15.21 -38.56 20.35
C GLY A 230 15.90 -37.50 21.24
N ARG A 231 16.24 -36.31 20.67
CA ARG A 231 16.79 -35.17 21.40
C ARG A 231 15.69 -34.27 21.90
N GLU A 232 15.70 -33.89 23.17
CA GLU A 232 14.82 -32.86 23.68
C GLU A 232 15.28 -31.48 23.21
N LEU A 233 14.37 -30.73 22.59
CA LEU A 233 14.62 -29.39 22.03
C LEU A 233 13.66 -28.39 22.60
N ALA A 234 14.15 -27.18 22.83
CA ALA A 234 13.37 -25.99 23.15
C ALA A 234 13.80 -24.84 22.25
N LEU A 235 12.85 -24.22 21.58
CA LEU A 235 13.08 -23.08 20.71
C LEU A 235 12.16 -21.92 21.13
N GLY A 236 12.73 -20.79 21.52
CA GLY A 236 11.94 -19.67 22.02
C GLY A 236 12.80 -18.50 22.49
N ASN A 237 12.15 -17.61 23.22
CA ASN A 237 12.80 -16.40 23.73
C ASN A 237 13.62 -16.68 25.02
N THR A 238 14.25 -15.61 25.53
CA THR A 238 15.05 -15.67 26.75
C THR A 238 14.29 -16.22 27.97
N ALA A 239 12.97 -15.97 28.03
CA ALA A 239 12.16 -16.47 29.14
C ALA A 239 12.07 -18.01 29.13
N LEU A 240 11.89 -18.62 27.94
CA LEU A 240 11.93 -20.08 27.81
C LEU A 240 13.30 -20.66 28.21
N MET A 241 14.39 -20.02 27.73
CA MET A 241 15.76 -20.45 28.08
C MET A 241 16.02 -20.39 29.57
N THR A 242 15.56 -19.34 30.24
CA THR A 242 15.67 -19.21 31.69
C THR A 242 14.91 -20.30 32.46
N GLN A 243 13.71 -20.68 31.98
CA GLN A 243 12.93 -21.80 32.57
C GLN A 243 13.67 -23.13 32.46
N HIS A 244 14.48 -23.32 31.43
CA HIS A 244 15.30 -24.50 31.23
C HIS A 244 16.72 -24.38 31.84
N GLY A 245 17.03 -23.28 32.54
CA GLY A 245 18.34 -23.06 33.16
C GLY A 245 19.48 -22.83 32.15
N VAL A 246 19.15 -22.44 30.93
CA VAL A 246 20.15 -22.18 29.87
C VAL A 246 20.64 -20.74 29.97
N ASP A 247 21.97 -20.58 30.08
CA ASP A 247 22.61 -19.27 30.05
C ASP A 247 22.74 -18.78 28.57
N VAL A 248 22.07 -17.69 28.27
CA VAL A 248 22.11 -17.06 26.91
C VAL A 248 23.14 -15.95 26.78
N ALA A 249 23.85 -15.58 27.87
CA ALA A 249 24.81 -14.49 27.88
C ALA A 249 25.93 -14.65 26.81
N PRO A 250 26.45 -15.85 26.52
CA PRO A 250 27.48 -16.03 25.49
C PRO A 250 27.01 -15.67 24.06
N LEU A 251 25.70 -15.71 23.79
CA LEU A 251 25.12 -15.44 22.46
C LEU A 251 24.58 -14.02 22.32
N THR A 252 24.32 -13.33 23.42
CA THR A 252 23.80 -11.94 23.38
C THR A 252 24.86 -10.90 23.03
N ALA A 253 26.13 -11.26 23.04
CA ALA A 253 27.25 -10.39 22.70
C ALA A 253 27.68 -10.48 21.21
N GLN A 254 27.01 -11.33 20.41
CA GLN A 254 27.23 -11.53 18.97
C GLN A 254 26.14 -10.86 18.14
#